data_3942257e49e34150275890435146a048
#
_entry.id   3942257e49e34150275890435146a048
#
_cell.length_a   1.000
_cell.length_b   1.000
_cell.length_c   1.000
_cell.angle_alpha   90.00
_cell.angle_beta   90.00
_cell.angle_gamma   90.00
#
_symmetry.space_group_name_H-M   'P 1'
#
loop_
_entity.id
_entity.type
_entity.pdbx_description
1 polymer ?
#
loop_
_entity_poly.entity_id
_entity_poly.type
_entity_poly.pdbx_seq_one_letter_code
_entity_poly.pdbx_strand_id
1 'polypeptide(L)'
;MTHQDTPRAPVPPFSLEDAITKVRMAEDAWNSRDPARVALAYTRDTAWRNRDEFLNGRAEVEAFLTRKWARENGYRLIKEIWAHADTRIAVRFCYEWHDEHGQWFRAHGNENWEFDTMGYMAVRHASINDVPIAEADRLFHWPQGRRPDDHPGLTALGL
;
A
#
# COMPACT_ATOMS: atom_id res chain seq x y z
N MET A 1 -24.24 -20.13 6.62
CA MET A 1 -24.38 -19.11 5.55
C MET A 1 -23.00 -18.54 5.23
N THR A 2 -22.50 -18.82 4.06
CA THR A 2 -21.32 -18.13 3.56
C THR A 2 -21.74 -16.69 3.23
N HIS A 3 -21.28 -15.72 4.03
CA HIS A 3 -21.36 -14.33 3.62
C HIS A 3 -20.51 -14.20 2.36
N GLN A 4 -21.15 -14.12 1.21
CA GLN A 4 -20.48 -13.69 0.00
C GLN A 4 -20.11 -12.22 0.22
N ASP A 5 -18.81 -11.95 0.22
CA ASP A 5 -18.35 -10.58 0.30
C ASP A 5 -18.91 -9.78 -0.90
N THR A 6 -19.31 -8.54 -0.66
CA THR A 6 -19.73 -7.63 -1.72
C THR A 6 -18.55 -7.37 -2.66
N PRO A 7 -18.75 -7.34 -3.99
CA PRO A 7 -17.66 -6.99 -4.90
C PRO A 7 -16.98 -5.67 -4.52
N ARG A 8 -15.65 -5.70 -4.51
CA ARG A 8 -14.82 -4.53 -4.26
C ARG A 8 -14.33 -3.97 -5.60
N ALA A 9 -15.21 -3.22 -6.25
CA ALA A 9 -14.91 -2.65 -7.56
C ALA A 9 -13.70 -1.69 -7.52
N PRO A 10 -12.93 -1.57 -8.63
CA PRO A 10 -12.99 -2.36 -9.85
C PRO A 10 -12.65 -3.82 -9.64
N VAL A 11 -13.28 -4.69 -10.43
CA VAL A 11 -13.02 -6.15 -10.40
C VAL A 11 -12.25 -6.58 -11.65
N PRO A 12 -11.46 -7.70 -11.56
CA PRO A 12 -10.78 -8.22 -12.76
C PRO A 12 -11.76 -8.70 -13.83
N PRO A 13 -11.36 -8.73 -15.13
CA PRO A 13 -10.04 -8.32 -15.63
C PRO A 13 -9.90 -6.79 -15.65
N PHE A 14 -8.74 -6.29 -15.23
CA PHE A 14 -8.52 -4.85 -15.10
C PHE A 14 -8.16 -4.20 -16.44
N SER A 15 -8.84 -3.10 -16.80
CA SER A 15 -8.33 -2.12 -17.73
C SER A 15 -7.20 -1.30 -17.07
N LEU A 16 -6.47 -0.51 -17.85
CA LEU A 16 -5.48 0.41 -17.27
C LEU A 16 -6.13 1.37 -16.28
N GLU A 17 -7.29 1.92 -16.62
CA GLU A 17 -8.04 2.83 -15.74
C GLU A 17 -8.44 2.16 -14.44
N ASP A 18 -8.95 0.92 -14.50
CA ASP A 18 -9.29 0.13 -13.33
C ASP A 18 -8.07 -0.13 -12.44
N ALA A 19 -6.94 -0.49 -13.05
CA ALA A 19 -5.71 -0.75 -12.33
C ALA A 19 -5.19 0.51 -11.63
N ILE A 20 -5.23 1.66 -12.29
CA ILE A 20 -4.88 2.96 -11.69
C ILE A 20 -5.79 3.25 -10.50
N THR A 21 -7.08 3.01 -10.62
CA THR A 21 -8.05 3.18 -9.53
C THR A 21 -7.73 2.28 -8.35
N LYS A 22 -7.41 1.00 -8.59
CA LYS A 22 -7.00 0.06 -7.52
C LYS A 22 -5.74 0.54 -6.80
N VAL A 23 -4.76 1.03 -7.54
CA VAL A 23 -3.52 1.56 -6.95
C VAL A 23 -3.80 2.76 -6.05
N ARG A 24 -4.64 3.70 -6.50
CA ARG A 24 -5.02 4.85 -5.70
C ARG A 24 -5.83 4.47 -4.46
N MET A 25 -6.76 3.53 -4.58
CA MET A 25 -7.53 3.01 -3.44
C MET A 25 -6.61 2.43 -2.37
N ALA A 26 -5.61 1.66 -2.78
CA ALA A 26 -4.63 1.09 -1.86
C ALA A 26 -3.79 2.18 -1.18
N GLU A 27 -3.29 3.15 -1.94
CA GLU A 27 -2.56 4.29 -1.39
C GLU A 27 -3.39 5.03 -0.35
N ASP A 28 -4.64 5.35 -0.66
CA ASP A 28 -5.52 6.09 0.25
C ASP A 28 -5.83 5.29 1.52
N ALA A 29 -6.07 3.98 1.40
CA ALA A 29 -6.32 3.12 2.55
C ALA A 29 -5.09 3.06 3.48
N TRP A 30 -3.90 2.85 2.94
CA TRP A 30 -2.68 2.80 3.72
C TRP A 30 -2.34 4.15 4.36
N ASN A 31 -2.57 5.25 3.67
CA ASN A 31 -2.38 6.60 4.23
C ASN A 31 -3.37 6.92 5.37
N SER A 32 -4.47 6.20 5.49
CA SER A 32 -5.37 6.31 6.65
C SER A 32 -4.74 5.79 7.94
N ARG A 33 -3.74 4.91 7.83
CA ARG A 33 -3.08 4.23 8.95
C ARG A 33 -4.07 3.51 9.87
N ASP A 34 -5.14 2.99 9.29
CA ASP A 34 -6.16 2.21 9.98
C ASP A 34 -6.01 0.73 9.60
N PRO A 35 -5.41 -0.11 10.48
CA PRO A 35 -5.18 -1.52 10.18
C PRO A 35 -6.44 -2.30 9.84
N ALA A 36 -7.53 -2.06 10.54
CA ALA A 36 -8.80 -2.73 10.29
C ALA A 36 -9.37 -2.37 8.91
N ARG A 37 -9.31 -1.09 8.54
CA ARG A 37 -9.75 -0.62 7.22
C ARG A 37 -8.92 -1.24 6.10
N VAL A 38 -7.60 -1.23 6.23
CA VAL A 38 -6.70 -1.80 5.22
C VAL A 38 -6.94 -3.30 5.05
N ALA A 39 -7.09 -4.03 6.15
CA ALA A 39 -7.30 -5.48 6.13
C ALA A 39 -8.53 -5.89 5.30
N LEU A 40 -9.57 -5.07 5.22
CA LEU A 40 -10.79 -5.34 4.46
C LEU A 40 -10.57 -5.39 2.94
N ALA A 41 -9.46 -4.87 2.42
CA ALA A 41 -9.13 -4.90 0.99
C ALA A 41 -8.62 -6.26 0.52
N TYR A 42 -8.31 -7.15 1.44
CA TYR A 42 -7.68 -8.45 1.19
C TYR A 42 -8.67 -9.59 1.35
N THR A 43 -8.41 -10.71 0.66
CA THR A 43 -9.21 -11.93 0.89
C THR A 43 -9.00 -12.42 2.32
N ARG A 44 -9.95 -13.22 2.84
CA ARG A 44 -9.87 -13.74 4.22
C ARG A 44 -8.64 -14.64 4.42
N ASP A 45 -8.21 -15.31 3.37
CA ASP A 45 -7.06 -16.21 3.34
C ASP A 45 -5.84 -15.61 2.62
N THR A 46 -5.79 -14.30 2.50
CA THR A 46 -4.71 -13.58 1.79
C THR A 46 -3.33 -14.06 2.21
N ALA A 47 -2.43 -14.14 1.25
CA ALA A 47 -1.04 -14.51 1.49
C ALA A 47 -0.11 -13.35 1.13
N TRP A 48 0.69 -12.92 2.11
CA TRP A 48 1.65 -11.83 1.95
C TRP A 48 3.08 -12.31 2.17
N ARG A 49 3.98 -11.70 1.43
CA ARG A 49 5.36 -11.52 1.86
C ARG A 49 5.64 -10.02 1.91
N ASN A 50 6.06 -9.53 3.07
CA ASN A 50 6.51 -8.15 3.23
C ASN A 50 7.96 -8.18 3.72
N ARG A 51 8.90 -7.78 2.88
CA ARG A 51 10.34 -7.97 3.14
C ARG A 51 10.64 -9.47 3.30
N ASP A 52 11.00 -9.92 4.48
CA ASP A 52 11.25 -11.32 4.85
C ASP A 52 10.14 -11.92 5.72
N GLU A 53 9.08 -11.19 5.99
CA GLU A 53 7.94 -11.62 6.82
C GLU A 53 6.81 -12.16 5.96
N PHE A 54 6.33 -13.36 6.30
CA PHE A 54 5.21 -14.02 5.63
C PHE A 54 3.98 -13.97 6.52
N LEU A 55 2.85 -13.55 5.94
CA LEU A 55 1.58 -13.40 6.63
C LEU A 55 0.47 -14.16 5.91
N ASN A 56 -0.45 -14.72 6.68
CA ASN A 56 -1.63 -15.40 6.15
C ASN A 56 -2.89 -14.91 6.86
N GLY A 57 -3.85 -14.44 6.08
CA GLY A 57 -5.14 -14.01 6.57
C GLY A 57 -5.20 -12.58 7.11
N ARG A 58 -6.41 -12.06 7.18
CA ARG A 58 -6.67 -10.67 7.60
C ARG A 58 -6.21 -10.36 9.02
N ALA A 59 -6.32 -11.30 9.94
CA ALA A 59 -5.93 -11.08 11.33
C ALA A 59 -4.41 -10.83 11.44
N GLU A 60 -3.60 -11.59 10.71
CA GLU A 60 -2.14 -11.39 10.68
C GLU A 60 -1.77 -10.08 9.98
N VAL A 61 -2.48 -9.72 8.90
CA VAL A 61 -2.31 -8.43 8.21
C VAL A 61 -2.59 -7.27 9.16
N GLU A 62 -3.71 -7.31 9.88
CA GLU A 62 -4.07 -6.26 10.84
C GLU A 62 -3.05 -6.13 11.97
N ALA A 63 -2.59 -7.25 12.52
CA ALA A 63 -1.54 -7.25 13.55
C ALA A 63 -0.22 -6.66 13.03
N PHE A 64 0.19 -7.02 11.81
CA PHE A 64 1.37 -6.46 11.16
C PHE A 64 1.26 -4.94 11.00
N LEU A 65 0.14 -4.45 10.48
CA LEU A 65 -0.09 -3.02 10.24
C LEU A 65 -0.14 -2.23 11.55
N THR A 66 -0.69 -2.82 12.61
CA THR A 66 -0.70 -2.22 13.94
C THR A 66 0.73 -2.00 14.44
N ARG A 67 1.61 -2.99 14.30
CA ARG A 67 3.02 -2.86 14.66
C ARG A 67 3.74 -1.83 13.78
N LYS A 68 3.46 -1.85 12.48
CA LYS A 68 4.07 -0.94 11.50
C LYS A 68 3.82 0.51 11.88
N TRP A 69 2.57 0.89 12.07
CA TRP A 69 2.23 2.29 12.32
C TRP A 69 2.41 2.73 13.78
N ALA A 70 2.63 1.81 14.71
CA ALA A 70 3.15 2.14 16.03
C ALA A 70 4.62 2.59 15.96
N ARG A 71 5.39 2.07 15.00
CA ARG A 71 6.81 2.38 14.80
C ARG A 71 7.05 3.51 13.81
N GLU A 72 6.30 3.53 12.71
CA GLU A 72 6.50 4.45 11.60
C GLU A 72 5.61 5.69 11.77
N ASN A 73 6.18 6.74 12.34
CA ASN A 73 5.47 7.99 12.60
C ASN A 73 5.53 8.92 11.39
N GLY A 74 4.53 9.78 11.26
CA GLY A 74 4.48 10.75 10.17
C GLY A 74 4.33 10.14 8.77
N TYR A 75 3.90 8.90 8.69
CA TYR A 75 3.81 8.08 7.48
C TYR A 75 3.02 8.76 6.37
N ARG A 76 3.64 8.83 5.19
CA ARG A 76 3.05 9.31 3.94
C ARG A 76 3.53 8.47 2.79
N LEU A 77 2.60 7.95 2.01
CA LEU A 77 2.83 6.97 0.96
C LEU A 77 2.36 7.49 -0.39
N ILE A 78 3.16 7.23 -1.42
CA ILE A 78 2.78 7.40 -2.83
C ILE A 78 3.01 6.09 -3.54
N LYS A 79 1.99 5.64 -4.27
CA LYS A 79 2.07 4.47 -5.15
C LYS A 79 1.89 4.88 -6.61
N GLU A 80 2.51 4.12 -7.49
CA GLU A 80 2.38 4.30 -8.93
C GLU A 80 2.30 2.94 -9.61
N ILE A 81 1.36 2.78 -10.54
CA ILE A 81 1.26 1.56 -11.32
C ILE A 81 2.51 1.39 -12.18
N TRP A 82 3.02 0.17 -12.27
CA TRP A 82 4.08 -0.19 -13.20
C TRP A 82 3.54 -0.97 -14.40
N ALA A 83 2.72 -1.99 -14.16
CA ALA A 83 2.10 -2.81 -15.20
C ALA A 83 0.85 -3.51 -14.65
N HIS A 84 0.00 -4.01 -15.54
CA HIS A 84 -1.15 -4.84 -15.17
C HIS A 84 -1.42 -5.91 -16.23
N ALA A 85 -2.04 -7.01 -15.81
CA ALA A 85 -2.52 -8.06 -16.70
C ALA A 85 -3.60 -8.87 -15.98
N ASP A 86 -4.80 -8.93 -16.57
CA ASP A 86 -5.94 -9.70 -16.02
C ASP A 86 -6.24 -9.41 -14.55
N THR A 87 -5.77 -10.30 -13.66
CA THR A 87 -5.98 -10.23 -12.21
C THR A 87 -4.80 -9.63 -11.44
N ARG A 88 -3.74 -9.21 -12.14
CA ARG A 88 -2.46 -8.81 -11.54
C ARG A 88 -2.14 -7.35 -11.77
N ILE A 89 -1.55 -6.73 -10.77
CA ILE A 89 -1.03 -5.35 -10.87
C ILE A 89 0.36 -5.33 -10.25
N ALA A 90 1.35 -4.82 -10.99
CA ALA A 90 2.68 -4.51 -10.47
C ALA A 90 2.74 -3.03 -10.12
N VAL A 91 3.28 -2.72 -8.94
CA VAL A 91 3.26 -1.38 -8.36
C VAL A 91 4.65 -1.03 -7.85
N ARG A 92 5.05 0.20 -8.06
CA ARG A 92 6.17 0.80 -7.33
C ARG A 92 5.64 1.79 -6.31
N PHE A 93 6.31 1.94 -5.18
CA PHE A 93 5.89 2.84 -4.13
C PHE A 93 7.07 3.42 -3.38
N CYS A 94 6.78 4.51 -2.71
CA CYS A 94 7.73 5.14 -1.81
C CYS A 94 6.96 5.74 -0.64
N TYR A 95 7.50 5.66 0.56
CA TYR A 95 6.90 6.33 1.70
C TYR A 95 7.97 6.95 2.59
N GLU A 96 7.60 8.04 3.24
CA GLU A 96 8.43 8.71 4.24
C GLU A 96 7.85 8.51 5.62
N TRP A 97 8.72 8.31 6.59
CA TRP A 97 8.35 8.10 7.99
C TRP A 97 9.54 8.44 8.89
N HIS A 98 9.27 8.66 10.19
CA HIS A 98 10.34 8.81 11.17
C HIS A 98 10.16 7.85 12.35
N ASP A 99 11.26 7.48 12.98
CA ASP A 99 11.25 6.64 14.17
C ASP A 99 10.96 7.46 15.44
N GLU A 100 11.01 6.80 16.60
CA GLU A 100 10.76 7.42 17.90
C GLU A 100 11.82 8.46 18.30
N HIS A 101 12.99 8.44 17.64
CA HIS A 101 14.08 9.39 17.88
C HIS A 101 14.09 10.55 16.89
N GLY A 102 13.12 10.60 15.99
CA GLY A 102 13.01 11.66 14.98
C GLY A 102 13.89 11.45 13.75
N GLN A 103 14.50 10.29 13.59
CA GLN A 103 15.24 9.95 12.36
C GLN A 103 14.26 9.67 11.25
N TRP A 104 14.32 10.44 10.16
CA TRP A 104 13.51 10.24 8.96
C TRP A 104 14.12 9.20 8.02
N PHE A 105 13.23 8.49 7.33
CA PHE A 105 13.57 7.51 6.31
C PHE A 105 12.70 7.72 5.08
N ARG A 106 13.26 7.38 3.92
CA ARG A 106 12.50 7.17 2.69
C ARG A 106 12.61 5.71 2.30
N ALA A 107 11.48 5.02 2.27
CA ALA A 107 11.39 3.62 1.91
C ALA A 107 11.00 3.48 0.45
N HIS A 108 11.85 2.83 -0.33
CA HIS A 108 11.61 2.54 -1.74
C HIS A 108 11.16 1.09 -1.88
N GLY A 109 10.05 0.86 -2.57
CA GLY A 109 9.50 -0.48 -2.71
C GLY A 109 8.91 -0.77 -4.07
N ASN A 110 8.86 -2.08 -4.36
CA ASN A 110 8.14 -2.65 -5.48
C ASN A 110 7.28 -3.77 -4.94
N GLU A 111 6.06 -3.89 -5.45
CA GLU A 111 5.16 -4.94 -5.01
C GLU A 111 4.37 -5.53 -6.17
N ASN A 112 4.01 -6.79 -6.03
CA ASN A 112 3.19 -7.54 -6.95
C ASN A 112 1.87 -7.89 -6.25
N TRP A 113 0.76 -7.64 -6.94
CA TRP A 113 -0.58 -7.93 -6.45
C TRP A 113 -1.29 -8.93 -7.34
N GLU A 114 -2.06 -9.82 -6.72
CA GLU A 114 -3.04 -10.65 -7.41
C GLU A 114 -4.39 -10.55 -6.71
N PHE A 115 -5.45 -10.37 -7.50
CA PHE A 115 -6.82 -10.19 -7.00
C PHE A 115 -7.67 -11.42 -7.31
N ASP A 116 -8.67 -11.67 -6.46
CA ASP A 116 -9.73 -12.62 -6.78
C ASP A 116 -10.78 -11.98 -7.73
N THR A 117 -11.76 -12.78 -8.15
CA THR A 117 -12.82 -12.32 -9.08
C THR A 117 -13.73 -11.25 -8.49
N MET A 118 -13.74 -11.12 -7.17
CA MET A 118 -14.54 -10.13 -6.44
C MET A 118 -13.81 -8.81 -6.19
N GLY A 119 -12.54 -8.71 -6.62
CA GLY A 119 -11.73 -7.49 -6.47
C GLY A 119 -10.99 -7.37 -5.15
N TYR A 120 -10.89 -8.45 -4.37
CA TYR A 120 -10.06 -8.49 -3.16
C TYR A 120 -8.67 -9.01 -3.48
N MET A 121 -7.66 -8.44 -2.82
CA MET A 121 -6.28 -8.85 -3.04
C MET A 121 -5.99 -10.16 -2.29
N ALA A 122 -5.68 -11.20 -3.07
CA ALA A 122 -5.37 -12.53 -2.55
C ALA A 122 -3.88 -12.70 -2.25
N VAL A 123 -3.01 -12.10 -3.04
CA VAL A 123 -1.55 -12.24 -2.92
C VAL A 123 -0.90 -10.87 -3.00
N ARG A 124 0.05 -10.63 -2.10
CA ARG A 124 0.90 -9.44 -2.12
C ARG A 124 2.34 -9.83 -1.80
N HIS A 125 3.26 -9.49 -2.70
CA HIS A 125 4.69 -9.63 -2.46
C HIS A 125 5.34 -8.25 -2.53
N ALA A 126 5.96 -7.81 -1.45
CA ALA A 126 6.60 -6.50 -1.37
C ALA A 126 8.06 -6.60 -0.95
N SER A 127 8.93 -6.00 -1.76
CA SER A 127 10.34 -5.81 -1.46
C SER A 127 10.58 -4.32 -1.22
N ILE A 128 11.24 -3.99 -0.11
CA ILE A 128 11.37 -2.61 0.37
C ILE A 128 12.77 -2.42 0.93
N ASN A 129 13.37 -1.26 0.63
CA ASN A 129 14.58 -0.81 1.30
C ASN A 129 14.42 0.60 1.86
N ASP A 130 14.88 0.79 3.10
CA ASP A 130 14.85 2.08 3.78
C ASP A 130 16.16 2.83 3.58
N VAL A 131 16.05 4.14 3.32
CA VAL A 131 17.19 5.05 3.23
C VAL A 131 17.03 6.13 4.28
N PRO A 132 17.99 6.32 5.21
CA PRO A 132 17.95 7.45 6.12
C PRO A 132 18.04 8.77 5.35
N ILE A 133 17.21 9.73 5.72
CA ILE A 133 17.22 11.07 5.13
C ILE A 133 17.21 12.13 6.23
N ALA A 134 17.66 13.34 5.91
CA ALA A 134 17.43 14.49 6.76
C ALA A 134 15.95 14.93 6.65
N GLU A 135 15.39 15.48 7.71
CA GLU A 135 14.03 16.01 7.68
C GLU A 135 13.85 17.07 6.58
N ALA A 136 14.87 17.89 6.34
CA ALA A 136 14.87 18.91 5.28
C ALA A 136 14.81 18.30 3.86
N ASP A 137 15.17 17.03 3.69
CA ASP A 137 15.16 16.33 2.41
C ASP A 137 13.83 15.63 2.10
N ARG A 138 12.84 15.77 2.97
CA ARG A 138 11.51 15.23 2.74
C ARG A 138 10.87 15.86 1.50
N LEU A 139 10.17 15.01 0.74
CA LEU A 139 9.46 15.40 -0.48
C LEU A 139 7.94 15.24 -0.37
N PHE A 140 7.45 14.52 0.64
CA PHE A 140 6.03 14.21 0.81
C PHE A 140 5.41 15.21 1.78
N HIS A 141 4.82 16.28 1.22
CA HIS A 141 4.32 17.41 1.97
C HIS A 141 2.80 17.56 1.82
N TRP A 142 2.04 16.86 2.66
CA TRP A 142 0.61 17.08 2.83
C TRP A 142 0.22 16.76 4.27
N PRO A 143 -0.92 17.30 4.76
CA PRO A 143 -1.46 16.89 6.06
C PRO A 143 -1.66 15.38 6.09
N GLN A 144 -1.43 14.76 7.25
CA GLN A 144 -1.51 13.31 7.38
C GLN A 144 -2.87 12.78 6.93
N GLY A 145 -2.86 11.65 6.22
CA GLY A 145 -4.02 11.07 5.59
C GLY A 145 -3.87 11.01 4.06
N ARG A 146 -4.98 11.13 3.36
CA ARG A 146 -5.02 11.01 1.90
C ARG A 146 -4.17 12.09 1.21
N ARG A 147 -3.34 11.65 0.26
CA ARG A 147 -2.55 12.58 -0.57
C ARG A 147 -3.51 13.43 -1.43
N PRO A 148 -3.37 14.78 -1.45
CA PRO A 148 -4.13 15.63 -2.36
C PRO A 148 -3.90 15.26 -3.82
N ASP A 149 -4.94 15.42 -4.67
CA ASP A 149 -4.85 15.05 -6.08
C ASP A 149 -3.81 15.88 -6.85
N ASP A 150 -3.53 17.11 -6.41
CA ASP A 150 -2.54 18.01 -7.01
C ASP A 150 -1.12 17.81 -6.48
N HIS A 151 -0.92 16.96 -5.46
CA HIS A 151 0.43 16.63 -5.01
C HIS A 151 1.13 15.75 -6.05
N PRO A 152 2.38 16.06 -6.44
CA PRO A 152 3.08 15.28 -7.47
C PRO A 152 3.25 13.81 -7.07
N GLY A 153 3.21 12.92 -8.07
CA GLY A 153 3.51 11.51 -7.93
C GLY A 153 5.00 11.21 -7.99
N LEU A 154 5.36 9.93 -7.93
CA LEU A 154 6.77 9.50 -7.87
C LEU A 154 7.58 9.95 -9.09
N THR A 155 7.04 9.76 -10.28
CA THR A 155 7.73 10.16 -11.52
C THR A 155 8.03 11.66 -11.54
N ALA A 156 7.06 12.49 -11.15
CA ALA A 156 7.23 13.94 -11.10
C ALA A 156 8.22 14.37 -10.02
N LEU A 157 8.37 13.61 -8.94
CA LEU A 157 9.33 13.87 -7.86
C LEU A 157 10.74 13.33 -8.17
N GLY A 158 10.90 12.61 -9.26
CA GLY A 158 12.19 12.00 -9.63
C GLY A 158 12.55 10.76 -8.80
N LEU A 159 11.55 10.10 -8.25
CA LEU A 159 11.70 8.91 -7.41
C LEU A 159 11.42 7.63 -8.20
#